data_b86a0ab8f733342c2e91e377406d9b0b
#
_entry.id   b86a0ab8f733342c2e91e377406d9b0b
#
_cell.length_a   1.000
_cell.length_b   1.000
_cell.length_c   1.000
_cell.angle_alpha   90.00
_cell.angle_beta   90.00
_cell.angle_gamma   90.00
#
_symmetry.space_group_name_H-M   'P 1'
#
loop_
_entity.id
_entity.type
_entity.pdbx_description
1 polymer ?
#
loop_
_entity_poly.entity_id
_entity_poly.type
_entity_poly.pdbx_seq_one_letter_code
_entity_poly.pdbx_strand_id
1 'polypeptide(L)'
;AFSNQSQTLYLQMINNKDSIVWQEKYPVENGMVFGHVYVGEKLADGDYFLEAYTRHSFHNDTTGILSSRKVRIVKNIAHDNQQSEDVGKDSLRFDVFPEGGNLVSGLPSRVAFKATNGKGYPVEVKGTLYQDDTPVTLLESSHDGMGVFFFTPDTEKKYRIELEDGACYSLPEIYPQGMTLSLSKQDKKNLEFFISQTEGSPAQDVCLVGQVRGMICCVAKGVLQDRLKI
;
A
#
# COMPACT_ATOMS: atom_id res chain seq x y z
N ALA A 1 2.79 20.72 -9.95
CA ALA A 1 1.54 21.35 -10.40
C ALA A 1 0.42 20.35 -10.27
N PHE A 2 -0.74 20.74 -9.74
CA PHE A 2 -1.92 19.90 -9.72
C PHE A 2 -2.41 19.67 -11.14
N SER A 3 -2.81 18.42 -11.45
CA SER A 3 -3.34 18.10 -12.78
C SER A 3 -4.75 18.66 -12.94
N ASN A 4 -4.99 19.39 -14.02
CA ASN A 4 -6.33 19.83 -14.41
C ASN A 4 -7.01 18.88 -15.41
N GLN A 5 -6.50 17.65 -15.54
CA GLN A 5 -7.03 16.66 -16.49
C GLN A 5 -8.41 16.15 -16.12
N SER A 6 -8.73 16.08 -14.83
CA SER A 6 -10.04 15.65 -14.34
C SER A 6 -10.77 16.83 -13.71
N GLN A 7 -11.97 17.13 -14.21
CA GLN A 7 -12.82 18.19 -13.67
C GLN A 7 -13.91 17.68 -12.72
N THR A 8 -14.13 16.36 -12.69
CA THR A 8 -15.17 15.72 -11.90
C THR A 8 -14.65 14.45 -11.24
N LEU A 9 -14.86 14.34 -9.93
CA LEU A 9 -14.75 13.12 -9.17
C LEU A 9 -16.12 12.49 -9.04
N TYR A 10 -16.21 11.20 -9.33
CA TYR A 10 -17.37 10.36 -9.05
C TYR A 10 -17.10 9.63 -7.73
N LEU A 11 -18.05 9.69 -6.83
CA LEU A 11 -18.01 9.01 -5.55
C LEU A 11 -19.26 8.13 -5.42
N GLN A 12 -19.07 6.85 -5.14
CA GLN A 12 -20.18 5.93 -4.95
C GLN A 12 -19.98 5.07 -3.71
N MET A 13 -21.08 4.67 -3.10
CA MET A 13 -21.09 3.73 -1.98
C MET A 13 -21.77 2.45 -2.43
N ILE A 14 -21.08 1.33 -2.23
CA ILE A 14 -21.52 -0.01 -2.62
C ILE A 14 -21.71 -0.85 -1.37
N ASN A 15 -22.79 -1.62 -1.30
CA ASN A 15 -23.01 -2.58 -0.22
C ASN A 15 -22.30 -3.92 -0.52
N ASN A 16 -22.32 -4.84 0.43
CA ASN A 16 -21.74 -6.18 0.32
C ASN A 16 -22.36 -7.07 -0.79
N LYS A 17 -23.49 -6.62 -1.40
CA LYS A 17 -24.15 -7.29 -2.54
C LYS A 17 -23.85 -6.63 -3.88
N ASP A 18 -22.78 -5.83 -3.95
CA ASP A 18 -22.37 -5.06 -5.14
C ASP A 18 -23.42 -4.06 -5.67
N SER A 19 -24.36 -3.65 -4.83
CA SER A 19 -25.37 -2.68 -5.22
C SER A 19 -24.94 -1.28 -4.81
N ILE A 20 -24.98 -0.34 -5.75
CA ILE A 20 -24.75 1.07 -5.48
C ILE A 20 -25.92 1.58 -4.66
N VAL A 21 -25.67 2.00 -3.42
CA VAL A 21 -26.67 2.51 -2.49
C VAL A 21 -26.68 4.03 -2.43
N TRP A 22 -25.62 4.66 -2.92
CA TRP A 22 -25.48 6.10 -3.02
C TRP A 22 -24.43 6.47 -4.06
N GLN A 23 -24.63 7.57 -4.79
CA GLN A 23 -23.69 8.08 -5.77
C GLN A 23 -23.79 9.59 -5.89
N GLU A 24 -22.67 10.26 -6.00
CA GLU A 24 -22.59 11.72 -6.19
C GLU A 24 -21.39 12.13 -7.03
N LYS A 25 -21.41 13.39 -7.53
CA LYS A 25 -20.35 13.99 -8.35
C LYS A 25 -19.87 15.26 -7.68
N TYR A 26 -18.55 15.43 -7.64
CA TYR A 26 -17.92 16.59 -7.03
C TYR A 26 -17.01 17.28 -8.05
N PRO A 27 -16.98 18.64 -8.08
CA PRO A 27 -16.01 19.35 -8.91
C PRO A 27 -14.60 19.14 -8.35
N VAL A 28 -13.64 19.04 -9.26
CA VAL A 28 -12.19 19.01 -8.92
C VAL A 28 -11.66 20.42 -9.10
N GLU A 29 -11.19 21.02 -8.01
CA GLU A 29 -10.59 22.35 -8.00
C GLU A 29 -9.13 22.26 -7.58
N ASN A 30 -8.22 22.68 -8.44
CA ASN A 30 -6.77 22.60 -8.21
C ASN A 30 -6.28 21.20 -7.81
N GLY A 31 -6.84 20.13 -8.41
CA GLY A 31 -6.49 18.75 -8.12
C GLY A 31 -7.01 18.23 -6.78
N MET A 32 -7.87 18.98 -6.11
CA MET A 32 -8.52 18.58 -4.85
C MET A 32 -10.02 18.57 -5.00
N VAL A 33 -10.66 17.75 -4.16
CA VAL A 33 -12.12 17.66 -4.05
C VAL A 33 -12.50 17.79 -2.59
N PHE A 34 -13.49 18.63 -2.33
CA PHE A 34 -14.09 18.78 -1.02
C PHE A 34 -15.55 18.38 -1.12
N GLY A 35 -16.01 17.58 -0.18
CA GLY A 35 -17.38 17.10 -0.16
C GLY A 35 -17.69 16.33 1.11
N HIS A 36 -18.91 15.87 1.19
CA HIS A 36 -19.38 15.02 2.29
C HIS A 36 -20.31 13.95 1.75
N VAL A 37 -20.31 12.81 2.40
CA VAL A 37 -21.26 11.72 2.13
C VAL A 37 -22.38 11.82 3.15
N TYR A 38 -23.60 11.97 2.65
CA TYR A 38 -24.77 11.98 3.52
C TYR A 38 -25.23 10.55 3.80
N VAL A 39 -25.09 10.12 5.05
CA VAL A 39 -25.54 8.81 5.50
C VAL A 39 -27.00 8.93 5.98
N GLY A 40 -27.93 8.61 5.09
CA GLY A 40 -29.37 8.68 5.39
C GLY A 40 -29.86 7.52 6.26
N GLU A 41 -30.98 7.71 6.92
CA GLU A 41 -31.61 6.70 7.81
C GLU A 41 -31.96 5.38 7.10
N LYS A 42 -32.09 5.39 5.79
CA LYS A 42 -32.42 4.20 4.96
C LYS A 42 -31.25 3.23 4.79
N LEU A 43 -30.03 3.67 5.02
CA LEU A 43 -28.86 2.78 4.98
C LEU A 43 -28.91 1.85 6.20
N ALA A 44 -28.81 0.56 5.99
CA ALA A 44 -28.76 -0.42 7.06
C ALA A 44 -27.40 -0.40 7.77
N ASP A 45 -27.33 -0.95 8.97
CA ASP A 45 -26.06 -1.24 9.62
C ASP A 45 -25.28 -2.27 8.77
N GLY A 46 -23.98 -2.10 8.66
CA GLY A 46 -23.14 -3.02 7.89
C GLY A 46 -21.94 -2.37 7.26
N ASP A 47 -21.20 -3.19 6.55
CA ASP A 47 -20.02 -2.79 5.81
C ASP A 47 -20.41 -2.30 4.40
N TYR A 48 -19.82 -1.18 4.03
CA TYR A 48 -19.95 -0.54 2.73
C TYR A 48 -18.58 -0.22 2.18
N PHE A 49 -18.51 -0.05 0.87
CA PHE A 49 -17.29 0.38 0.20
C PHE A 49 -17.53 1.71 -0.49
N LEU A 50 -16.71 2.68 -0.14
CA LEU A 50 -16.73 4.00 -0.76
C LEU A 50 -15.69 4.00 -1.88
N GLU A 51 -16.13 4.15 -3.11
CA GLU A 51 -15.29 4.14 -4.29
C GLU A 51 -15.24 5.52 -4.92
N ALA A 52 -14.03 5.97 -5.21
CA ALA A 52 -13.76 7.26 -5.85
C ALA A 52 -13.02 7.07 -7.16
N TYR A 53 -13.52 7.67 -8.24
CA TYR A 53 -12.92 7.58 -9.56
C TYR A 53 -13.18 8.84 -10.39
N THR A 54 -12.37 9.02 -11.41
CA THR A 54 -12.54 10.07 -12.41
C THR A 54 -12.74 9.43 -13.79
N ARG A 55 -13.12 10.20 -14.78
CA ARG A 55 -13.20 9.70 -16.15
C ARG A 55 -11.87 9.11 -16.65
N HIS A 56 -10.74 9.63 -16.17
CA HIS A 56 -9.41 9.14 -16.53
C HIS A 56 -9.00 7.84 -15.81
N SER A 57 -9.69 7.45 -14.74
CA SER A 57 -9.39 6.20 -14.02
C SER A 57 -9.58 4.95 -14.88
N PHE A 58 -10.32 5.04 -16.00
CA PHE A 58 -10.63 3.93 -16.89
C PHE A 58 -9.92 4.00 -18.25
N HIS A 59 -9.05 4.99 -18.49
CA HIS A 59 -8.46 5.21 -19.82
C HIS A 59 -7.10 4.54 -20.00
N ASN A 60 -6.46 4.06 -18.97
CA ASN A 60 -5.21 3.32 -19.05
C ASN A 60 -5.49 1.83 -18.86
N ASP A 61 -5.11 1.02 -19.84
CA ASP A 61 -5.27 -0.46 -19.88
C ASP A 61 -4.55 -1.22 -18.75
N THR A 62 -3.85 -0.53 -17.89
CA THR A 62 -3.18 -1.12 -16.74
C THR A 62 -3.83 -0.63 -15.46
N THR A 63 -4.72 -1.45 -14.91
CA THR A 63 -5.31 -1.30 -13.58
C THR A 63 -5.97 0.07 -13.35
N GLY A 64 -7.27 0.17 -13.62
CA GLY A 64 -8.04 1.37 -13.30
C GLY A 64 -7.72 1.85 -11.88
N ILE A 65 -7.26 3.08 -11.75
CA ILE A 65 -6.98 3.69 -10.44
C ILE A 65 -8.34 3.99 -9.79
N LEU A 66 -8.92 2.96 -9.22
CA LEU A 66 -10.10 3.05 -8.37
C LEU A 66 -9.61 3.12 -6.91
N SER A 67 -9.92 4.22 -6.24
CA SER A 67 -9.69 4.29 -4.79
C SER A 67 -10.92 3.74 -4.09
N SER A 68 -10.78 2.62 -3.39
CA SER A 68 -11.84 2.02 -2.59
C SER A 68 -11.48 2.07 -1.10
N ARG A 69 -12.46 2.41 -0.27
CA ARG A 69 -12.31 2.43 1.18
C ARG A 69 -13.50 1.78 1.86
N LYS A 70 -13.25 0.82 2.73
CA LYS A 70 -14.26 0.20 3.57
C LYS A 70 -14.76 1.20 4.61
N VAL A 71 -16.07 1.33 4.73
CA VAL A 71 -16.75 2.16 5.73
C VAL A 71 -17.81 1.31 6.43
N ARG A 72 -17.78 1.28 7.75
CA ARG A 72 -18.81 0.61 8.54
C ARG A 72 -19.84 1.61 9.03
N ILE A 73 -21.09 1.36 8.71
CA ILE A 73 -22.23 2.14 9.22
C ILE A 73 -22.82 1.40 10.42
N VAL A 74 -22.85 2.10 11.55
CA VAL A 74 -23.38 1.58 12.82
C VAL A 74 -24.41 2.59 13.35
N LYS A 75 -25.64 2.18 13.50
CA LYS A 75 -26.73 3.03 14.05
C LYS A 75 -26.83 2.95 15.56
N ASN A 76 -26.40 1.83 16.13
CA ASN A 76 -26.47 1.61 17.57
C ASN A 76 -25.19 0.95 18.07
N ILE A 77 -24.36 1.71 18.75
CA ILE A 77 -23.03 1.29 19.23
C ILE A 77 -23.11 0.11 20.24
N ALA A 78 -24.28 -0.10 20.86
CA ALA A 78 -24.46 -1.16 21.86
C ALA A 78 -24.50 -2.60 21.28
N HIS A 79 -24.55 -2.78 19.98
CA HIS A 79 -24.71 -4.09 19.31
C HIS A 79 -23.57 -4.47 18.36
N ASP A 80 -22.43 -3.79 18.42
CA ASP A 80 -21.31 -4.02 17.47
C ASP A 80 -20.42 -5.21 17.86
N ASN A 81 -21.02 -6.40 17.99
CA ASN A 81 -20.29 -7.68 18.10
C ASN A 81 -20.53 -8.59 16.89
N GLN A 82 -20.90 -8.05 15.73
CA GLN A 82 -21.03 -8.88 14.53
C GLN A 82 -19.75 -8.92 13.73
N GLN A 83 -19.24 -10.14 13.64
CA GLN A 83 -18.15 -10.57 12.79
C GLN A 83 -18.35 -10.03 11.35
N SER A 84 -17.27 -9.50 10.78
CA SER A 84 -17.18 -9.25 9.35
C SER A 84 -17.55 -10.54 8.60
N GLU A 85 -18.67 -10.54 7.86
CA GLU A 85 -18.96 -11.61 6.92
C GLU A 85 -17.76 -11.79 5.96
N ASP A 86 -17.37 -13.02 5.80
CA ASP A 86 -16.28 -13.50 4.97
C ASP A 86 -16.51 -13.02 3.52
N VAL A 87 -15.88 -11.92 3.14
CA VAL A 87 -15.90 -11.42 1.77
C VAL A 87 -15.11 -12.44 0.96
N GLY A 88 -15.81 -13.24 0.17
CA GLY A 88 -15.35 -14.43 -0.50
C GLY A 88 -13.91 -14.36 -1.02
N LYS A 89 -13.16 -15.41 -0.72
CA LYS A 89 -11.75 -15.63 -1.06
C LYS A 89 -11.49 -15.84 -2.57
N ASP A 90 -12.48 -15.58 -3.43
CA ASP A 90 -12.33 -15.77 -4.86
C ASP A 90 -11.32 -14.77 -5.43
N SER A 91 -10.17 -15.27 -5.87
CA SER A 91 -9.04 -14.54 -6.45
C SER A 91 -8.35 -13.52 -5.52
N LEU A 92 -7.63 -14.03 -4.51
CA LEU A 92 -6.77 -13.19 -3.68
C LEU A 92 -5.62 -12.60 -4.52
N ARG A 93 -5.51 -11.28 -4.53
CA ARG A 93 -4.36 -10.54 -5.04
C ARG A 93 -3.48 -10.14 -3.86
N PHE A 94 -2.20 -10.47 -3.96
CA PHE A 94 -1.20 -10.16 -2.94
C PHE A 94 -0.05 -9.38 -3.57
N ASP A 95 0.03 -8.10 -3.27
CA ASP A 95 1.04 -7.20 -3.81
C ASP A 95 2.10 -6.91 -2.73
N VAL A 96 3.36 -6.84 -3.15
CA VAL A 96 4.54 -6.66 -2.29
C VAL A 96 5.29 -5.40 -2.68
N PHE A 97 5.64 -4.56 -1.69
CA PHE A 97 6.23 -3.24 -1.88
C PHE A 97 7.48 -3.09 -1.01
N PRO A 98 8.68 -3.35 -1.53
CA PRO A 98 9.92 -3.08 -0.81
C PRO A 98 10.09 -1.58 -0.53
N GLU A 99 10.45 -1.21 0.69
CA GLU A 99 10.82 0.16 1.04
C GLU A 99 12.09 0.56 0.26
N GLY A 100 12.05 1.74 -0.37
CA GLY A 100 13.12 2.17 -1.29
C GLY A 100 13.00 1.63 -2.71
N GLY A 101 11.96 0.84 -3.00
CA GLY A 101 11.55 0.41 -4.34
C GLY A 101 12.07 -0.95 -4.76
N ASN A 102 13.29 -1.35 -4.39
CA ASN A 102 13.92 -2.59 -4.82
C ASN A 102 14.43 -3.42 -3.63
N LEU A 103 14.48 -4.75 -3.82
CA LEU A 103 15.20 -5.66 -2.95
C LEU A 103 16.66 -5.74 -3.45
N VAL A 104 17.62 -5.51 -2.55
CA VAL A 104 19.05 -5.58 -2.86
C VAL A 104 19.72 -6.59 -1.96
N SER A 105 20.49 -7.51 -2.54
CA SER A 105 21.17 -8.58 -1.81
C SER A 105 22.09 -8.01 -0.72
N GLY A 106 22.02 -8.60 0.48
CA GLY A 106 22.80 -8.19 1.64
C GLY A 106 22.31 -6.93 2.35
N LEU A 107 21.33 -6.20 1.82
CA LEU A 107 20.77 -5.00 2.48
C LEU A 107 19.48 -5.33 3.22
N PRO A 108 19.39 -5.04 4.54
CA PRO A 108 18.15 -5.22 5.29
C PRO A 108 16.98 -4.46 4.66
N SER A 109 15.90 -5.15 4.42
CA SER A 109 14.73 -4.61 3.74
C SER A 109 13.49 -4.69 4.62
N ARG A 110 12.77 -3.57 4.67
CA ARG A 110 11.41 -3.50 5.18
C ARG A 110 10.46 -3.61 4.00
N VAL A 111 9.54 -4.55 4.06
CA VAL A 111 8.66 -4.85 2.93
C VAL A 111 7.22 -4.73 3.38
N ALA A 112 6.48 -3.83 2.77
CA ALA A 112 5.05 -3.75 2.94
C ALA A 112 4.34 -4.70 1.98
N PHE A 113 3.16 -5.16 2.35
CA PHE A 113 2.29 -5.92 1.47
C PHE A 113 0.85 -5.45 1.58
N LYS A 114 0.07 -5.76 0.55
CA LYS A 114 -1.36 -5.53 0.52
C LYS A 114 -2.07 -6.73 -0.09
N ALA A 115 -3.05 -7.25 0.63
CA ALA A 115 -3.92 -8.33 0.18
C ALA A 115 -5.32 -7.80 -0.13
N THR A 116 -5.82 -8.10 -1.33
CA THR A 116 -7.18 -7.71 -1.76
C THR A 116 -7.84 -8.88 -2.49
N ASN A 117 -9.16 -8.94 -2.47
CA ASN A 117 -9.91 -9.87 -3.31
C ASN A 117 -10.00 -9.38 -4.76
N GLY A 118 -10.62 -10.15 -5.64
CA GLY A 118 -10.79 -9.82 -7.06
C GLY A 118 -11.58 -8.53 -7.33
N LYS A 119 -12.27 -8.00 -6.33
CA LYS A 119 -13.02 -6.73 -6.39
C LYS A 119 -12.20 -5.55 -5.84
N GLY A 120 -10.97 -5.78 -5.37
CA GLY A 120 -10.11 -4.76 -4.78
C GLY A 120 -10.37 -4.49 -3.29
N TYR A 121 -11.22 -5.26 -2.63
CA TYR A 121 -11.49 -5.10 -1.20
C TYR A 121 -10.40 -5.75 -0.35
N PRO A 122 -10.05 -5.16 0.79
CA PRO A 122 -9.01 -5.68 1.66
C PRO A 122 -9.39 -7.04 2.23
N VAL A 123 -8.41 -7.94 2.30
CA VAL A 123 -8.53 -9.27 2.90
C VAL A 123 -7.44 -9.42 3.95
N GLU A 124 -7.82 -9.77 5.17
CA GLU A 124 -6.87 -10.09 6.23
C GLU A 124 -6.19 -11.41 5.92
N VAL A 125 -4.86 -11.42 6.01
CA VAL A 125 -4.03 -12.58 5.69
C VAL A 125 -2.96 -12.79 6.75
N LYS A 126 -2.58 -14.05 6.94
CA LYS A 126 -1.40 -14.49 7.68
C LYS A 126 -0.59 -15.45 6.82
N GLY A 127 0.71 -15.45 7.02
CA GLY A 127 1.59 -16.32 6.25
C GLY A 127 3.02 -16.31 6.75
N THR A 128 3.89 -16.94 5.98
CA THR A 128 5.31 -17.08 6.29
C THR A 128 6.13 -16.81 5.04
N LEU A 129 7.18 -16.03 5.19
CA LEU A 129 8.24 -15.93 4.19
C LEU A 129 9.20 -17.11 4.39
N TYR A 130 9.42 -17.87 3.34
CA TYR A 130 10.41 -18.95 3.29
C TYR A 130 11.60 -18.53 2.43
N GLN A 131 12.78 -18.93 2.88
CA GLN A 131 14.02 -18.94 2.12
C GLN A 131 14.39 -20.39 1.83
N ASP A 132 14.39 -20.80 0.58
CA ASP A 132 14.42 -22.21 0.17
C ASP A 132 13.23 -22.94 0.87
N ASP A 133 13.49 -23.83 1.82
CA ASP A 133 12.45 -24.49 2.63
C ASP A 133 12.48 -24.10 4.12
N THR A 134 13.26 -23.08 4.46
CA THR A 134 13.40 -22.61 5.84
C THR A 134 12.53 -21.38 6.09
N PRO A 135 11.70 -21.33 7.14
CA PRO A 135 10.94 -20.17 7.49
C PRO A 135 11.86 -19.03 7.98
N VAL A 136 11.67 -17.82 7.44
CA VAL A 136 12.49 -16.65 7.76
C VAL A 136 11.73 -15.69 8.67
N THR A 137 10.50 -15.34 8.31
CA THR A 137 9.68 -14.40 9.08
C THR A 137 8.19 -14.66 8.87
N LEU A 138 7.41 -14.37 9.90
CA LEU A 138 5.96 -14.35 9.83
C LEU A 138 5.47 -13.02 9.26
N LEU A 139 4.36 -13.06 8.57
CA LEU A 139 3.65 -11.88 8.10
C LEU A 139 2.18 -11.96 8.49
N GLU A 140 1.63 -10.84 8.89
CA GLU A 140 0.23 -10.73 9.30
C GLU A 140 -0.29 -9.34 8.92
N SER A 141 -1.52 -9.28 8.41
CA SER A 141 -2.20 -8.01 8.18
C SER A 141 -2.41 -7.27 9.49
N SER A 142 -2.06 -6.00 9.51
CA SER A 142 -2.25 -5.10 10.66
C SER A 142 -3.41 -4.14 10.49
N HIS A 143 -3.80 -3.85 9.25
CA HIS A 143 -4.90 -2.94 8.92
C HIS A 143 -5.31 -3.09 7.45
N ASP A 144 -6.59 -3.33 7.19
CA ASP A 144 -7.20 -3.36 5.85
C ASP A 144 -6.37 -4.18 4.83
N GLY A 145 -6.00 -5.42 5.20
CA GLY A 145 -5.24 -6.32 4.33
C GLY A 145 -3.77 -5.91 4.14
N MET A 146 -3.29 -4.89 4.83
CA MET A 146 -1.91 -4.41 4.74
C MET A 146 -1.10 -4.87 5.95
N GLY A 147 0.17 -5.14 5.71
CA GLY A 147 1.14 -5.46 6.76
C GLY A 147 2.57 -5.18 6.33
N VAL A 148 3.51 -5.47 7.21
CA VAL A 148 4.94 -5.24 7.00
C VAL A 148 5.72 -6.41 7.58
N PHE A 149 6.75 -6.84 6.86
CA PHE A 149 7.73 -7.80 7.35
C PHE A 149 9.16 -7.33 7.05
N PHE A 150 10.14 -7.97 7.67
CA PHE A 150 11.55 -7.60 7.57
C PHE A 150 12.37 -8.84 7.22
N PHE A 151 13.32 -8.70 6.30
CA PHE A 151 14.32 -9.71 6.01
C PHE A 151 15.52 -9.10 5.28
N THR A 152 16.60 -9.86 5.16
CA THR A 152 17.74 -9.50 4.32
C THR A 152 17.76 -10.41 3.11
N PRO A 153 17.50 -9.90 1.90
CA PRO A 153 17.49 -10.71 0.69
C PRO A 153 18.90 -11.18 0.31
N ASP A 154 18.96 -12.32 -0.36
CA ASP A 154 20.17 -12.93 -0.92
C ASP A 154 19.84 -13.45 -2.32
N THR A 155 20.60 -13.04 -3.34
CA THR A 155 20.39 -13.47 -4.74
C THR A 155 20.65 -14.96 -4.97
N GLU A 156 21.41 -15.62 -4.09
CA GLU A 156 21.68 -17.06 -4.19
C GLU A 156 20.54 -17.93 -3.64
N LYS A 157 19.53 -17.31 -3.05
CA LYS A 157 18.42 -17.96 -2.37
C LYS A 157 17.12 -17.77 -3.12
N LYS A 158 16.21 -18.75 -2.96
CA LYS A 158 14.85 -18.68 -3.47
C LYS A 158 13.90 -18.29 -2.34
N TYR A 159 13.02 -17.34 -2.62
CA TYR A 159 12.06 -16.87 -1.65
C TYR A 159 10.63 -17.11 -2.13
N ARG A 160 9.76 -17.51 -1.21
CA ARG A 160 8.32 -17.58 -1.42
C ARG A 160 7.57 -17.13 -0.17
N ILE A 161 6.45 -16.50 -0.37
CA ILE A 161 5.48 -16.23 0.69
C ILE A 161 4.40 -17.30 0.58
N GLU A 162 4.13 -17.99 1.68
CA GLU A 162 3.07 -18.98 1.79
C GLU A 162 2.05 -18.51 2.83
N LEU A 163 0.80 -18.30 2.41
CA LEU A 163 -0.29 -17.90 3.28
C LEU A 163 -0.91 -19.13 3.98
N GLU A 164 -1.62 -18.91 5.07
CA GLU A 164 -2.27 -20.00 5.83
C GLU A 164 -3.31 -20.79 5.03
N ASP A 165 -3.86 -20.22 3.97
CA ASP A 165 -4.77 -20.91 3.05
C ASP A 165 -4.06 -21.75 1.98
N GLY A 166 -2.73 -21.80 2.02
CA GLY A 166 -1.87 -22.53 1.09
C GLY A 166 -1.53 -21.76 -0.20
N ALA A 167 -2.00 -20.53 -0.38
CA ALA A 167 -1.62 -19.71 -1.53
C ALA A 167 -0.15 -19.29 -1.44
N CYS A 168 0.56 -19.40 -2.57
CA CYS A 168 1.99 -19.08 -2.66
C CYS A 168 2.22 -17.89 -3.59
N TYR A 169 3.08 -16.96 -3.15
CA TYR A 169 3.46 -15.77 -3.89
C TYR A 169 4.99 -15.63 -3.95
N SER A 170 5.48 -15.14 -5.08
CA SER A 170 6.90 -14.81 -5.25
C SER A 170 7.18 -13.39 -4.78
N LEU A 171 8.41 -13.16 -4.34
CA LEU A 171 8.92 -11.82 -4.11
C LEU A 171 9.25 -11.11 -5.44
N PRO A 172 9.30 -9.76 -5.46
CA PRO A 172 9.94 -9.01 -6.53
C PRO A 172 11.40 -9.44 -6.75
N GLU A 173 11.94 -9.07 -7.90
CA GLU A 173 13.34 -9.34 -8.24
C GLU A 173 14.30 -8.82 -7.17
N ILE A 174 15.30 -9.63 -6.83
CA ILE A 174 16.39 -9.26 -5.93
C ILE A 174 17.60 -8.90 -6.78
N TYR A 175 18.06 -7.66 -6.66
CA TYR A 175 19.23 -7.18 -7.39
C TYR A 175 20.51 -7.53 -6.64
N PRO A 176 21.56 -7.99 -7.36
CA PRO A 176 22.83 -8.35 -6.72
C PRO A 176 23.56 -7.13 -6.17
N GLN A 177 23.36 -5.96 -6.78
CA GLN A 177 23.98 -4.70 -6.37
C GLN A 177 22.97 -3.56 -6.51
N GLY A 178 23.10 -2.55 -5.65
CA GLY A 178 22.22 -1.39 -5.68
C GLY A 178 22.27 -0.57 -4.39
N MET A 179 21.31 0.32 -4.27
CA MET A 179 21.11 1.11 -3.05
C MET A 179 19.65 1.02 -2.60
N THR A 180 19.44 1.19 -1.30
CA THR A 180 18.13 1.24 -0.69
C THR A 180 17.98 2.52 0.11
N LEU A 181 16.73 3.03 0.18
CA LEU A 181 16.31 4.12 1.03
C LEU A 181 15.39 3.57 2.11
N SER A 182 15.66 3.83 3.36
CA SER A 182 14.81 3.42 4.48
C SER A 182 14.53 4.57 5.43
N LEU A 183 13.29 4.63 5.95
CA LEU A 183 12.89 5.55 7.00
C LEU A 183 13.27 4.95 8.36
N SER A 184 14.23 5.56 9.04
CA SER A 184 14.73 5.09 10.34
C SER A 184 13.91 5.62 11.50
N LYS A 185 13.52 6.90 11.44
CA LYS A 185 12.78 7.57 12.50
C LYS A 185 11.79 8.55 11.93
N GLN A 186 10.62 8.56 12.54
CA GLN A 186 9.59 9.56 12.28
C GLN A 186 9.07 10.10 13.62
N ASP A 187 9.24 11.39 13.84
CA ASP A 187 8.59 12.11 14.93
C ASP A 187 7.82 13.33 14.37
N LYS A 188 7.19 14.13 15.24
CA LYS A 188 6.36 15.26 14.81
C LYS A 188 7.12 16.36 14.07
N LYS A 189 8.46 16.37 14.13
CA LYS A 189 9.29 17.45 13.57
C LYS A 189 10.35 16.96 12.59
N ASN A 190 10.79 15.72 12.74
CA ASN A 190 11.93 15.19 11.98
C ASN A 190 11.59 13.86 11.33
N LEU A 191 12.09 13.71 10.10
CA LEU A 191 12.22 12.44 9.40
C LEU A 191 13.71 12.13 9.30
N GLU A 192 14.08 10.91 9.58
CA GLU A 192 15.45 10.44 9.49
C GLU A 192 15.49 9.27 8.52
N PHE A 193 16.32 9.39 7.50
CA PHE A 193 16.48 8.38 6.47
C PHE A 193 17.88 7.78 6.49
N PHE A 194 17.97 6.53 6.12
CA PHE A 194 19.22 5.90 5.73
C PHE A 194 19.20 5.58 4.24
N ILE A 195 20.28 5.94 3.57
CA ILE A 195 20.61 5.43 2.24
C ILE A 195 21.74 4.44 2.45
N SER A 196 21.57 3.19 2.00
CA SER A 196 22.58 2.14 2.08
C SER A 196 22.86 1.60 0.69
N GLN A 197 24.11 1.24 0.40
CA GLN A 197 24.50 0.58 -0.85
C GLN A 197 25.22 -0.73 -0.58
N THR A 198 25.27 -1.58 -1.60
CA THR A 198 25.99 -2.86 -1.55
C THR A 198 27.44 -2.65 -1.17
N GLU A 199 27.97 -3.48 -0.28
CA GLU A 199 29.35 -3.46 0.16
C GLU A 199 30.33 -3.53 -1.03
N GLY A 200 31.41 -2.74 -0.96
CA GLY A 200 32.39 -2.65 -2.04
C GLY A 200 31.98 -1.78 -3.23
N SER A 201 30.80 -1.17 -3.21
CA SER A 201 30.42 -0.19 -4.22
C SER A 201 31.24 1.10 -4.09
N PRO A 202 31.57 1.78 -5.21
CA PRO A 202 32.31 3.04 -5.15
C PRO A 202 31.50 4.13 -4.45
N ALA A 203 32.21 5.06 -3.80
CA ALA A 203 31.57 6.25 -3.24
C ALA A 203 30.87 7.06 -4.33
N GLN A 204 29.66 7.55 -4.07
CA GLN A 204 28.88 8.32 -5.03
C GLN A 204 28.10 9.46 -4.39
N ASP A 205 27.93 10.54 -5.14
CA ASP A 205 27.08 11.64 -4.73
C ASP A 205 25.62 11.26 -4.83
N VAL A 206 24.87 11.47 -3.75
CA VAL A 206 23.43 11.21 -3.69
C VAL A 206 22.66 12.47 -3.34
N CYS A 207 21.45 12.56 -3.87
CA CYS A 207 20.52 13.64 -3.58
C CYS A 207 19.17 13.05 -3.18
N LEU A 208 18.76 13.29 -1.93
CA LEU A 208 17.42 12.97 -1.44
C LEU A 208 16.50 14.17 -1.68
N VAL A 209 15.40 13.93 -2.39
CA VAL A 209 14.38 14.96 -2.64
C VAL A 209 13.07 14.49 -2.02
N GLY A 210 12.56 15.25 -1.05
CA GLY A 210 11.25 15.05 -0.47
C GLY A 210 10.22 15.95 -1.16
N GLN A 211 9.12 15.35 -1.60
CA GLN A 211 8.02 16.08 -2.21
C GLN A 211 6.67 15.67 -1.62
N VAL A 212 5.78 16.64 -1.51
CA VAL A 212 4.39 16.43 -1.10
C VAL A 212 3.48 17.08 -2.14
N ARG A 213 2.57 16.30 -2.73
CA ARG A 213 1.61 16.79 -3.73
C ARG A 213 2.26 17.59 -4.88
N GLY A 214 3.43 17.12 -5.36
CA GLY A 214 4.16 17.77 -6.45
C GLY A 214 5.00 18.97 -6.04
N MET A 215 4.99 19.38 -4.77
CA MET A 215 5.86 20.45 -4.25
C MET A 215 7.09 19.84 -3.56
N ILE A 216 8.27 20.33 -3.89
CA ILE A 216 9.51 19.96 -3.21
C ILE A 216 9.50 20.59 -1.82
N CYS A 217 9.57 19.77 -0.79
CA CYS A 217 9.57 20.17 0.61
C CYS A 217 10.97 20.15 1.22
N CYS A 218 11.84 19.27 0.76
CA CYS A 218 13.22 19.21 1.22
C CYS A 218 14.14 18.65 0.13
N VAL A 219 15.41 19.05 0.20
CA VAL A 219 16.50 18.53 -0.62
C VAL A 219 17.69 18.35 0.31
N ALA A 220 18.28 17.15 0.33
CA ALA A 220 19.51 16.88 1.05
C ALA A 220 20.51 16.20 0.11
N LYS A 221 21.80 16.50 0.26
CA LYS A 221 22.87 15.94 -0.54
C LYS A 221 23.94 15.34 0.36
N GLY A 222 24.61 14.32 -0.10
CA GLY A 222 25.73 13.74 0.61
C GLY A 222 26.51 12.77 -0.27
N VAL A 223 27.63 12.29 0.27
CA VAL A 223 28.46 11.27 -0.35
C VAL A 223 28.12 9.94 0.32
N LEU A 224 27.63 9.00 -0.44
CA LEU A 224 27.33 7.64 0.00
C LEU A 224 28.60 6.78 -0.20
N GLN A 225 29.15 6.23 0.89
CA GLN A 225 30.18 5.19 0.84
C GLN A 225 29.55 3.82 1.06
N ASP A 226 29.06 3.53 2.25
CA ASP A 226 28.34 2.30 2.55
C ASP A 226 26.93 2.63 3.04
N ARG A 227 26.83 3.57 3.96
CA ARG A 227 25.58 4.04 4.56
C ARG A 227 25.65 5.53 4.88
N LEU A 228 24.63 6.24 4.47
CA LEU A 228 24.47 7.67 4.74
C LEU A 228 23.18 7.91 5.53
N LYS A 229 23.28 8.68 6.60
CA LYS A 229 22.14 9.17 7.38
C LYS A 229 21.80 10.59 6.95
N ILE A 230 20.56 10.83 6.64
CA ILE A 230 20.01 12.13 6.28
C ILE A 230 18.85 12.48 7.18
#